data_f837c28d0e94fdf4941513501b3bf285
#
_entry.id   f837c28d0e94fdf4941513501b3bf285
#
_cell.length_a   1.000
_cell.length_b   1.000
_cell.length_c   1.000
_cell.angle_alpha   90.00
_cell.angle_beta   90.00
_cell.angle_gamma   90.00
#
_symmetry.space_group_name_H-M   'P 1'
#
loop_
_entity.id
_entity.type
_entity.pdbx_description
1 polymer ?
#
loop_
_entity_poly.entity_id
_entity_poly.type
_entity_poly.pdbx_seq_one_letter_code
_entity_poly.pdbx_strand_id
1 'polypeptide(L)'
;MNKKIKISGAIEGFMQARTRRDTTSRLYRYALSLFERHLNAKCDIIGEVTDADISSFCRYLENTYAPNSACIIYGIVKSLFLFCERHDFIDKNPCSLIDEKRYFCKHKHHQALTRMQFDACEKSFWENYNNHIAKRRESIALLVSSSCYIKVFSKLCFIMGFYLQGLSFADLLMLKMASIKEGVLEKRHCFMIVTSRRKTGKEVKIVIPKEHVKRHHLFKVLFEDAKKHKRQYLFPICSELADDTYIYNKVKKLNGTVNRNLKIWWRQLNNSVLRECPIDIASTSYYSCRHTFATLYIDSPNASLGELASLMGRNTEYIDTYIREITSENKLLHASSKVFGVAEEDGASQLQQMLDNQKTIISMLERICGAVEKLCGVSDVNYK
;
A
#
# COMPACT_ATOMS: atom_id res chain seq x y z
N MET A 1 -12.88 49.12 -1.55
CA MET A 1 -14.29 48.99 -1.10
C MET A 1 -14.47 47.55 -0.58
N ASN A 2 -14.41 47.36 0.73
CA ASN A 2 -14.60 46.02 1.31
C ASN A 2 -16.04 45.58 1.02
N LYS A 3 -16.21 44.64 0.09
CA LYS A 3 -17.49 43.98 -0.13
C LYS A 3 -17.81 43.18 1.14
N LYS A 4 -18.92 43.56 1.82
CA LYS A 4 -19.43 42.79 2.98
C LYS A 4 -19.99 41.45 2.49
N ILE A 5 -19.10 40.50 2.18
CA ILE A 5 -19.48 39.19 1.69
C ILE A 5 -19.66 38.25 2.91
N LYS A 6 -20.84 37.63 3.00
CA LYS A 6 -21.14 36.65 4.03
C LYS A 6 -20.26 35.42 3.85
N ILE A 7 -19.91 34.76 4.96
CA ILE A 7 -19.10 33.53 4.96
C ILE A 7 -19.78 32.45 4.10
N SER A 8 -21.10 32.26 4.21
CA SER A 8 -21.87 31.34 3.38
C SER A 8 -21.71 31.61 1.87
N GLY A 9 -21.80 32.90 1.45
CA GLY A 9 -21.62 33.29 0.04
C GLY A 9 -20.20 33.05 -0.47
N ALA A 10 -19.18 33.30 0.37
CA ALA A 10 -17.80 33.00 0.03
C ALA A 10 -17.58 31.48 -0.14
N ILE A 11 -18.19 30.64 0.74
CA ILE A 11 -18.16 29.19 0.65
C ILE A 11 -18.83 28.71 -0.64
N GLU A 12 -20.00 29.24 -0.99
CA GLU A 12 -20.69 28.87 -2.23
C GLU A 12 -19.83 29.18 -3.47
N GLY A 13 -19.30 30.40 -3.55
CA GLY A 13 -18.42 30.84 -4.64
C GLY A 13 -17.18 29.93 -4.77
N PHE A 14 -16.55 29.60 -3.63
CA PHE A 14 -15.41 28.68 -3.60
C PHE A 14 -15.78 27.25 -4.03
N MET A 15 -16.95 26.77 -3.65
CA MET A 15 -17.42 25.43 -4.05
C MET A 15 -17.77 25.36 -5.53
N GLN A 16 -18.30 26.42 -6.12
CA GLN A 16 -18.64 26.52 -7.54
C GLN A 16 -17.41 26.73 -8.44
N ALA A 17 -16.39 27.41 -7.95
CA ALA A 17 -15.20 27.79 -8.75
C ALA A 17 -14.41 26.61 -9.29
N ARG A 18 -14.60 25.38 -8.79
CA ARG A 18 -13.88 24.17 -9.23
C ARG A 18 -14.77 22.94 -9.21
N THR A 19 -14.79 22.22 -10.32
CA THR A 19 -15.39 20.88 -10.37
C THR A 19 -14.56 19.91 -9.54
N ARG A 20 -15.18 19.27 -8.57
CA ARG A 20 -14.56 18.26 -7.69
C ARG A 20 -15.34 16.97 -7.77
N ARG A 21 -14.65 15.83 -7.52
CA ARG A 21 -15.33 14.54 -7.35
C ARG A 21 -16.26 14.59 -6.14
N ASP A 22 -17.37 13.87 -6.16
CA ASP A 22 -18.39 13.88 -5.10
C ASP A 22 -17.81 13.63 -3.70
N THR A 23 -16.89 12.68 -3.55
CA THR A 23 -16.24 12.38 -2.27
C THR A 23 -15.43 13.57 -1.76
N THR A 24 -14.73 14.28 -2.64
CA THR A 24 -13.97 15.48 -2.31
C THR A 24 -14.93 16.62 -1.98
N SER A 25 -15.99 16.83 -2.77
CA SER A 25 -17.01 17.84 -2.52
C SER A 25 -17.69 17.67 -1.16
N ARG A 26 -18.01 16.41 -0.76
CA ARG A 26 -18.58 16.13 0.56
C ARG A 26 -17.62 16.49 1.69
N LEU A 27 -16.35 16.17 1.54
CA LEU A 27 -15.33 16.51 2.54
C LEU A 27 -15.15 18.03 2.66
N TYR A 28 -15.15 18.75 1.54
CA TYR A 28 -15.06 20.21 1.53
C TYR A 28 -16.28 20.85 2.19
N ARG A 29 -17.49 20.42 1.83
CA ARG A 29 -18.73 20.91 2.48
C ARG A 29 -18.69 20.67 3.98
N TYR A 30 -18.28 19.47 4.41
CA TYR A 30 -18.16 19.16 5.83
C TYR A 30 -17.19 20.10 6.55
N ALA A 31 -15.97 20.25 6.03
CA ALA A 31 -14.94 21.10 6.63
C ALA A 31 -15.37 22.57 6.71
N LEU A 32 -15.95 23.09 5.63
CA LEU A 32 -16.41 24.50 5.55
C LEU A 32 -17.63 24.76 6.43
N SER A 33 -18.59 23.84 6.48
CA SER A 33 -19.73 23.93 7.42
C SER A 33 -19.27 23.84 8.88
N LEU A 34 -18.23 23.08 9.17
CA LEU A 34 -17.66 23.02 10.52
C LEU A 34 -17.03 24.36 10.91
N PHE A 35 -16.29 24.97 9.98
CA PHE A 35 -15.68 26.28 10.18
C PHE A 35 -16.73 27.37 10.36
N GLU A 36 -17.73 27.44 9.48
CA GLU A 36 -18.85 28.38 9.56
C GLU A 36 -19.56 28.28 10.90
N ARG A 37 -19.90 27.07 11.37
CA ARG A 37 -20.51 26.85 12.69
C ARG A 37 -19.63 27.31 13.86
N HIS A 38 -18.33 27.15 13.76
CA HIS A 38 -17.39 27.61 14.77
C HIS A 38 -17.36 29.14 14.89
N LEU A 39 -17.57 29.85 13.76
CA LEU A 39 -17.58 31.31 13.68
C LEU A 39 -18.96 31.93 13.92
N ASN A 40 -20.08 31.27 13.63
CA ASN A 40 -21.43 31.81 13.63
C ASN A 40 -21.85 32.55 14.91
N ALA A 41 -21.19 32.25 16.04
CA ALA A 41 -21.40 32.99 17.28
C ALA A 41 -20.64 34.33 17.35
N LYS A 42 -19.72 34.63 16.40
CA LYS A 42 -18.79 35.75 16.47
C LYS A 42 -18.76 36.66 15.24
N CYS A 43 -18.86 36.07 14.04
CA CYS A 43 -18.65 36.79 12.80
C CYS A 43 -19.46 36.16 11.64
N ASP A 44 -20.08 36.98 10.81
CA ASP A 44 -20.89 36.58 9.64
C ASP A 44 -20.25 36.99 8.30
N ILE A 45 -19.28 37.90 8.36
CA ILE A 45 -18.60 38.51 7.21
C ILE A 45 -17.20 37.92 7.07
N ILE A 46 -16.84 37.40 5.89
CA ILE A 46 -15.56 36.73 5.64
C ILE A 46 -14.37 37.67 5.84
N GLY A 47 -14.51 38.96 5.53
CA GLY A 47 -13.46 39.97 5.70
C GLY A 47 -13.21 40.41 7.15
N GLU A 48 -14.09 40.06 8.07
CA GLU A 48 -13.96 40.36 9.51
C GLU A 48 -13.31 39.23 10.30
N VAL A 49 -13.06 38.05 9.67
CA VAL A 49 -12.39 36.94 10.29
C VAL A 49 -10.93 37.26 10.55
N THR A 50 -10.51 37.13 11.80
CA THR A 50 -9.16 37.45 12.27
C THR A 50 -8.27 36.21 12.37
N ASP A 51 -6.96 36.41 12.50
CA ASP A 51 -6.00 35.34 12.83
C ASP A 51 -6.27 34.70 14.19
N ALA A 52 -6.84 35.46 15.15
CA ALA A 52 -7.28 34.93 16.44
C ALA A 52 -8.44 33.93 16.28
N ASP A 53 -9.40 34.18 15.36
CA ASP A 53 -10.48 33.25 15.07
C ASP A 53 -9.97 31.98 14.41
N ILE A 54 -9.01 32.10 13.48
CA ILE A 54 -8.35 30.94 12.86
C ILE A 54 -7.57 30.15 13.91
N SER A 55 -6.83 30.80 14.82
CA SER A 55 -6.13 30.16 15.92
C SER A 55 -7.08 29.42 16.86
N SER A 56 -8.25 30.03 17.16
CA SER A 56 -9.31 29.40 17.93
C SER A 56 -9.86 28.14 17.25
N PHE A 57 -10.08 28.21 15.94
CA PHE A 57 -10.51 27.04 15.15
C PHE A 57 -9.45 25.94 15.11
N CYS A 58 -8.16 26.27 14.97
CA CYS A 58 -7.07 25.29 15.03
C CYS A 58 -7.06 24.55 16.35
N ARG A 59 -7.20 25.23 17.50
CA ARG A 59 -7.29 24.61 18.83
C ARG A 59 -8.52 23.70 18.94
N TYR A 60 -9.65 24.13 18.40
CA TYR A 60 -10.85 23.28 18.37
C TYR A 60 -10.60 21.99 17.56
N LEU A 61 -9.94 22.09 16.40
CA LEU A 61 -9.59 20.92 15.59
C LEU A 61 -8.61 20.00 16.31
N GLU A 62 -7.59 20.53 16.95
CA GLU A 62 -6.58 19.79 17.72
C GLU A 62 -7.24 18.96 18.82
N ASN A 63 -8.18 19.55 19.56
CA ASN A 63 -8.86 18.88 20.66
C ASN A 63 -9.95 17.89 20.23
N THR A 64 -10.47 18.03 19.02
CA THR A 64 -11.65 17.26 18.56
C THR A 64 -11.31 16.14 17.58
N TYR A 65 -10.28 16.32 16.77
CA TYR A 65 -9.97 15.43 15.66
C TYR A 65 -8.58 14.81 15.78
N ALA A 66 -8.41 13.62 15.16
CA ALA A 66 -7.07 13.07 14.97
C ALA A 66 -6.21 14.02 14.11
N PRO A 67 -4.88 14.15 14.37
CA PRO A 67 -4.02 15.16 13.76
C PRO A 67 -4.12 15.25 12.23
N ASN A 68 -4.14 14.13 11.52
CA ASN A 68 -4.28 14.11 10.06
C ASN A 68 -5.63 14.64 9.59
N SER A 69 -6.71 14.35 10.33
CA SER A 69 -8.05 14.86 9.99
C SER A 69 -8.13 16.36 10.24
N ALA A 70 -7.59 16.83 11.35
CA ALA A 70 -7.48 18.24 11.68
C ALA A 70 -6.70 19.01 10.60
N CYS A 71 -5.54 18.50 10.19
CA CYS A 71 -4.71 19.07 9.14
C CYS A 71 -5.45 19.17 7.80
N ILE A 72 -6.22 18.14 7.42
CA ILE A 72 -7.02 18.16 6.18
C ILE A 72 -8.13 19.19 6.25
N ILE A 73 -8.87 19.25 7.36
CA ILE A 73 -9.95 20.22 7.57
C ILE A 73 -9.39 21.65 7.50
N TYR A 74 -8.32 21.93 8.23
CA TYR A 74 -7.66 23.23 8.19
C TYR A 74 -7.16 23.59 6.80
N GLY A 75 -6.51 22.66 6.08
CA GLY A 75 -6.04 22.89 4.71
C GLY A 75 -7.16 23.26 3.73
N ILE A 76 -8.39 22.78 3.96
CA ILE A 76 -9.57 23.19 3.17
C ILE A 76 -9.97 24.62 3.50
N VAL A 77 -10.00 25.00 4.78
CA VAL A 77 -10.29 26.37 5.21
C VAL A 77 -9.24 27.35 4.71
N LYS A 78 -7.96 27.00 4.82
CA LYS A 78 -6.86 27.78 4.23
C LYS A 78 -7.05 27.98 2.71
N SER A 79 -7.52 26.96 2.00
CA SER A 79 -7.82 27.06 0.56
C SER A 79 -8.99 27.99 0.26
N LEU A 80 -9.99 28.09 1.15
CA LEU A 80 -11.07 29.09 1.05
C LEU A 80 -10.50 30.50 1.18
N PHE A 81 -9.68 30.78 2.18
CA PHE A 81 -9.10 32.12 2.38
C PHE A 81 -8.15 32.52 1.24
N LEU A 82 -7.38 31.58 0.68
CA LEU A 82 -6.59 31.83 -0.54
C LEU A 82 -7.46 32.15 -1.75
N PHE A 83 -8.64 31.55 -1.85
CA PHE A 83 -9.61 31.90 -2.88
C PHE A 83 -10.19 33.29 -2.65
N CYS A 84 -10.58 33.62 -1.42
CA CYS A 84 -11.13 34.93 -1.07
C CYS A 84 -10.13 36.07 -1.33
N GLU A 85 -8.88 35.88 -1.01
CA GLU A 85 -7.79 36.82 -1.27
C GLU A 85 -7.59 37.03 -2.79
N ARG A 86 -7.57 35.98 -3.59
CA ARG A 86 -7.45 36.08 -5.08
C ARG A 86 -8.61 36.73 -5.79
N HIS A 87 -9.77 36.75 -5.14
CA HIS A 87 -10.98 37.36 -5.69
C HIS A 87 -11.35 38.69 -5.02
N ASP A 88 -10.41 39.28 -4.27
CA ASP A 88 -10.57 40.58 -3.59
C ASP A 88 -11.79 40.59 -2.63
N PHE A 89 -12.09 39.43 -2.00
CA PHE A 89 -13.13 39.35 -0.97
C PHE A 89 -12.57 39.75 0.41
N ILE A 90 -11.26 39.64 0.58
CA ILE A 90 -10.49 40.02 1.77
C ILE A 90 -9.19 40.71 1.35
N ASP A 91 -8.74 41.66 2.12
CA ASP A 91 -7.47 42.37 1.88
C ASP A 91 -6.26 41.60 2.34
N LYS A 92 -6.41 40.81 3.42
CA LYS A 92 -5.33 40.03 4.03
C LYS A 92 -5.85 38.65 4.43
N ASN A 93 -5.07 37.64 4.11
CA ASN A 93 -5.39 36.26 4.46
C ASN A 93 -5.08 35.98 5.95
N PRO A 94 -6.08 35.73 6.82
CA PRO A 94 -5.86 35.50 8.25
C PRO A 94 -5.12 34.17 8.53
N CYS A 95 -5.06 33.26 7.56
CA CYS A 95 -4.29 32.00 7.69
C CYS A 95 -2.78 32.20 7.47
N SER A 96 -2.33 33.34 6.94
CA SER A 96 -0.91 33.56 6.58
C SER A 96 0.04 33.55 7.78
N LEU A 97 -0.45 33.94 8.97
CA LEU A 97 0.32 34.01 10.21
C LEU A 97 0.25 32.73 11.06
N ILE A 98 -0.52 31.72 10.61
CA ILE A 98 -0.70 30.50 11.39
C ILE A 98 0.43 29.54 11.11
N ASP A 99 1.18 29.19 12.16
CA ASP A 99 2.14 28.08 12.13
C ASP A 99 1.39 26.74 12.28
N GLU A 100 1.16 26.10 11.14
CA GLU A 100 0.46 24.79 11.08
C GLU A 100 1.17 23.71 11.89
N LYS A 101 2.52 23.77 12.00
CA LYS A 101 3.31 22.75 12.72
C LYS A 101 3.06 22.79 14.23
N ARG A 102 2.60 23.93 14.74
CA ARG A 102 2.26 24.10 16.14
C ARG A 102 1.00 23.34 16.55
N TYR A 103 0.02 23.25 15.63
CA TYR A 103 -1.29 22.66 15.91
C TYR A 103 -1.43 21.21 15.41
N PHE A 104 -0.70 20.84 14.36
CA PHE A 104 -0.90 19.58 13.67
C PHE A 104 0.40 18.79 13.63
N CYS A 105 0.50 17.77 14.48
CA CYS A 105 1.64 16.86 14.50
C CYS A 105 1.72 16.01 13.23
N LYS A 106 2.95 15.51 13.00
CA LYS A 106 3.36 14.73 11.83
C LYS A 106 2.39 13.59 11.47
N HIS A 107 2.20 13.38 10.16
CA HIS A 107 1.50 12.24 9.60
C HIS A 107 2.07 10.92 10.13
N LYS A 108 1.20 10.02 10.61
CA LYS A 108 1.59 8.62 10.76
C LYS A 108 1.74 8.03 9.37
N HIS A 109 2.94 7.61 9.00
CA HIS A 109 3.18 6.88 7.78
C HIS A 109 2.68 5.44 7.94
N HIS A 110 2.16 4.84 6.86
CA HIS A 110 1.90 3.41 6.85
C HIS A 110 3.24 2.69 6.82
N GLN A 111 3.45 1.78 7.74
CA GLN A 111 4.67 1.00 7.80
C GLN A 111 4.73 0.00 6.63
N ALA A 112 5.89 -0.06 5.97
CA ALA A 112 6.25 -1.16 5.10
C ALA A 112 6.65 -2.37 5.96
N LEU A 113 6.38 -3.57 5.47
CA LEU A 113 6.91 -4.79 6.06
C LEU A 113 8.35 -5.01 5.59
N THR A 114 9.21 -5.50 6.47
CA THR A 114 10.52 -5.99 6.08
C THR A 114 10.39 -7.24 5.21
N ARG A 115 11.46 -7.64 4.52
CA ARG A 115 11.48 -8.89 3.74
C ARG A 115 11.06 -10.08 4.60
N MET A 116 11.66 -10.23 5.78
CA MET A 116 11.36 -11.33 6.70
C MET A 116 9.87 -11.34 7.14
N GLN A 117 9.32 -10.16 7.47
CA GLN A 117 7.92 -10.04 7.84
C GLN A 117 6.97 -10.39 6.68
N PHE A 118 7.31 -9.96 5.46
CA PHE A 118 6.52 -10.28 4.26
C PHE A 118 6.58 -11.78 3.95
N ASP A 119 7.76 -12.38 4.00
CA ASP A 119 7.95 -13.83 3.74
C ASP A 119 7.18 -14.68 4.75
N ALA A 120 7.14 -14.28 6.03
CA ALA A 120 6.31 -14.92 7.05
C ALA A 120 4.80 -14.80 6.73
N CYS A 121 4.36 -13.63 6.27
CA CYS A 121 2.99 -13.43 5.79
C CYS A 121 2.70 -14.33 4.58
N GLU A 122 3.58 -14.35 3.59
CA GLU A 122 3.41 -15.16 2.38
C GLU A 122 3.34 -16.65 2.73
N LYS A 123 4.27 -17.16 3.54
CA LYS A 123 4.28 -18.56 4.00
C LYS A 123 2.97 -18.93 4.70
N SER A 124 2.56 -18.14 5.70
CA SER A 124 1.31 -18.37 6.42
C SER A 124 0.07 -18.29 5.52
N PHE A 125 0.07 -17.43 4.50
CA PHE A 125 -1.01 -17.39 3.52
C PHE A 125 -1.08 -18.69 2.73
N TRP A 126 0.05 -19.18 2.18
CA TRP A 126 0.08 -20.40 1.37
C TRP A 126 -0.30 -21.65 2.17
N GLU A 127 0.09 -21.75 3.43
CA GLU A 127 -0.35 -22.83 4.33
C GLU A 127 -1.88 -22.82 4.50
N ASN A 128 -2.46 -21.67 4.76
CA ASN A 128 -3.92 -21.51 4.86
C ASN A 128 -4.63 -21.77 3.53
N TYR A 129 -4.10 -21.26 2.42
CA TYR A 129 -4.65 -21.47 1.08
C TYR A 129 -4.69 -22.96 0.72
N ASN A 130 -3.58 -23.66 0.90
CA ASN A 130 -3.49 -25.10 0.61
C ASN A 130 -4.43 -25.94 1.49
N ASN A 131 -4.56 -25.58 2.77
CA ASN A 131 -5.42 -26.31 3.69
C ASN A 131 -6.91 -26.09 3.44
N HIS A 132 -7.33 -24.90 3.04
CA HIS A 132 -8.75 -24.54 2.95
C HIS A 132 -9.30 -24.54 1.53
N ILE A 133 -8.49 -24.24 0.52
CA ILE A 133 -8.96 -24.05 -0.86
C ILE A 133 -8.49 -25.16 -1.78
N ALA A 134 -7.18 -25.41 -1.84
CA ALA A 134 -6.64 -26.40 -2.78
C ALA A 134 -7.12 -27.82 -2.47
N LYS A 135 -7.19 -28.20 -1.17
CA LYS A 135 -7.67 -29.55 -0.76
C LYS A 135 -9.16 -29.77 -1.03
N ARG A 136 -9.99 -28.73 -0.90
CA ARG A 136 -11.45 -28.86 -1.06
C ARG A 136 -11.94 -28.62 -2.47
N ARG A 137 -11.06 -28.18 -3.39
CA ARG A 137 -11.41 -27.78 -4.76
C ARG A 137 -12.58 -26.78 -4.82
N GLU A 138 -12.72 -25.96 -3.78
CA GLU A 138 -13.79 -24.98 -3.66
C GLU A 138 -13.49 -23.75 -4.52
N SER A 139 -14.55 -23.16 -5.08
CA SER A 139 -14.44 -21.92 -5.84
C SER A 139 -13.98 -20.77 -4.95
N ILE A 140 -13.10 -19.92 -5.46
CA ILE A 140 -12.68 -18.66 -4.80
C ILE A 140 -13.88 -17.74 -4.54
N ALA A 141 -14.98 -17.88 -5.29
CA ALA A 141 -16.22 -17.14 -5.06
C ALA A 141 -16.77 -17.32 -3.63
N LEU A 142 -16.57 -18.48 -3.01
CA LEU A 142 -16.98 -18.75 -1.63
C LEU A 142 -16.21 -17.92 -0.61
N LEU A 143 -15.01 -17.41 -0.93
CA LEU A 143 -14.18 -16.63 -0.02
C LEU A 143 -14.83 -15.34 0.46
N VAL A 144 -15.76 -14.79 -0.28
CA VAL A 144 -16.45 -13.53 0.05
C VAL A 144 -17.82 -13.76 0.70
N SER A 145 -18.40 -14.93 0.50
CA SER A 145 -19.78 -15.24 0.93
C SER A 145 -19.88 -15.79 2.36
N SER A 146 -18.80 -16.34 2.90
CA SER A 146 -18.81 -16.98 4.23
C SER A 146 -17.92 -16.24 5.24
N SER A 147 -18.40 -16.11 6.48
CA SER A 147 -17.63 -15.51 7.58
C SER A 147 -16.33 -16.27 7.91
N CYS A 148 -16.27 -17.56 7.63
CA CYS A 148 -15.07 -18.39 7.79
C CYS A 148 -14.01 -18.04 6.74
N TYR A 149 -14.43 -17.86 5.48
CA TYR A 149 -13.51 -17.63 4.37
C TYR A 149 -13.06 -16.19 4.21
N ILE A 150 -13.76 -15.20 4.77
CA ILE A 150 -13.37 -13.79 4.69
C ILE A 150 -11.98 -13.51 5.29
N LYS A 151 -11.53 -14.35 6.23
CA LYS A 151 -10.18 -14.27 6.79
C LYS A 151 -9.13 -14.66 5.73
N VAL A 152 -9.35 -15.74 4.99
CA VAL A 152 -8.46 -16.18 3.89
C VAL A 152 -8.49 -15.17 2.76
N PHE A 153 -9.67 -14.67 2.41
CA PHE A 153 -9.84 -13.61 1.42
C PHE A 153 -9.07 -12.33 1.80
N SER A 154 -9.06 -11.96 3.08
CA SER A 154 -8.32 -10.78 3.55
C SER A 154 -6.81 -10.93 3.34
N LYS A 155 -6.27 -12.12 3.63
CA LYS A 155 -4.87 -12.45 3.36
C LYS A 155 -4.57 -12.46 1.86
N LEU A 156 -5.46 -13.07 1.05
CA LEU A 156 -5.38 -13.07 -0.41
C LEU A 156 -5.30 -11.65 -0.97
N CYS A 157 -6.15 -10.73 -0.49
CA CYS A 157 -6.11 -9.34 -0.92
C CYS A 157 -4.75 -8.70 -0.65
N PHE A 158 -4.16 -8.93 0.53
CA PHE A 158 -2.88 -8.35 0.90
C PHE A 158 -1.74 -8.88 0.02
N ILE A 159 -1.64 -10.21 -0.15
CA ILE A 159 -0.62 -10.85 -0.98
C ILE A 159 -0.77 -10.47 -2.45
N MET A 160 -2.01 -10.49 -2.98
CA MET A 160 -2.26 -10.05 -4.36
C MET A 160 -2.03 -8.56 -4.55
N GLY A 161 -2.33 -7.73 -3.55
CA GLY A 161 -2.00 -6.31 -3.58
C GLY A 161 -0.50 -6.08 -3.78
N PHE A 162 0.35 -6.82 -3.07
CA PHE A 162 1.80 -6.80 -3.25
C PHE A 162 2.21 -7.34 -4.63
N TYR A 163 1.72 -8.51 -5.02
CA TYR A 163 2.03 -9.15 -6.30
C TYR A 163 1.63 -8.30 -7.50
N LEU A 164 0.59 -7.48 -7.37
CA LEU A 164 0.14 -6.53 -8.39
C LEU A 164 0.68 -5.12 -8.14
N GLN A 165 1.96 -5.02 -7.75
CA GLN A 165 2.74 -3.76 -7.65
C GLN A 165 2.10 -2.72 -6.70
N GLY A 166 1.47 -3.20 -5.63
CA GLY A 166 0.86 -2.31 -4.64
C GLY A 166 -0.38 -1.59 -5.17
N LEU A 167 -1.23 -2.24 -5.96
CA LEU A 167 -2.53 -1.67 -6.34
C LEU A 167 -3.32 -1.23 -5.11
N SER A 168 -4.03 -0.11 -5.21
CA SER A 168 -4.94 0.30 -4.13
C SER A 168 -6.05 -0.73 -3.96
N PHE A 169 -6.65 -0.82 -2.77
CA PHE A 169 -7.66 -1.82 -2.49
C PHE A 169 -8.83 -1.78 -3.49
N ALA A 170 -9.25 -0.58 -3.88
CA ALA A 170 -10.31 -0.43 -4.87
C ALA A 170 -9.84 -0.80 -6.29
N ASP A 171 -8.62 -0.42 -6.68
CA ASP A 171 -8.06 -0.78 -7.99
C ASP A 171 -7.85 -2.30 -8.09
N LEU A 172 -7.42 -2.96 -7.00
CA LEU A 172 -7.28 -4.41 -6.93
C LEU A 172 -8.62 -5.13 -7.14
N LEU A 173 -9.59 -4.82 -6.29
CA LEU A 173 -10.87 -5.54 -6.29
C LEU A 173 -11.73 -5.24 -7.53
N MET A 174 -11.58 -4.05 -8.10
CA MET A 174 -12.28 -3.63 -9.31
C MET A 174 -11.46 -3.84 -10.59
N LEU A 175 -10.45 -4.71 -10.56
CA LEU A 175 -9.68 -5.09 -11.75
C LEU A 175 -10.56 -5.86 -12.72
N LYS A 176 -10.83 -5.25 -13.89
CA LYS A 176 -11.73 -5.82 -14.91
C LYS A 176 -11.04 -6.93 -15.68
N MET A 177 -11.76 -8.00 -15.98
CA MET A 177 -11.27 -9.11 -16.81
C MET A 177 -10.85 -8.63 -18.21
N ALA A 178 -11.54 -7.65 -18.78
CA ALA A 178 -11.18 -7.03 -20.05
C ALA A 178 -9.81 -6.33 -20.05
N SER A 179 -9.25 -6.00 -18.89
CA SER A 179 -7.92 -5.42 -18.72
C SER A 179 -6.78 -6.45 -18.74
N ILE A 180 -7.10 -7.74 -18.82
CA ILE A 180 -6.16 -8.85 -18.65
C ILE A 180 -6.06 -9.60 -19.97
N LYS A 181 -4.82 -9.84 -20.43
CA LYS A 181 -4.52 -10.64 -21.62
C LYS A 181 -3.47 -11.69 -21.27
N GLU A 182 -3.65 -12.90 -21.79
CA GLU A 182 -2.60 -13.90 -21.83
C GLU A 182 -1.79 -13.71 -23.11
N GLY A 183 -0.48 -13.91 -23.05
CA GLY A 183 0.36 -13.76 -24.22
C GLY A 183 1.81 -14.19 -23.98
N VAL A 184 2.65 -13.92 -24.96
CA VAL A 184 4.09 -14.18 -24.91
C VAL A 184 4.83 -12.85 -25.06
N LEU A 185 5.72 -12.56 -24.13
CA LEU A 185 6.62 -11.42 -24.17
C LEU A 185 8.06 -11.94 -24.05
N GLU A 186 8.93 -11.57 -24.98
CA GLU A 186 10.33 -12.05 -25.02
C GLU A 186 10.42 -13.59 -24.85
N LYS A 187 9.62 -14.34 -25.60
CA LYS A 187 9.51 -15.81 -25.55
C LYS A 187 9.01 -16.39 -24.21
N ARG A 188 8.53 -15.57 -23.28
CA ARG A 188 7.99 -15.98 -21.98
C ARG A 188 6.48 -15.87 -21.95
N HIS A 189 5.81 -16.93 -21.56
CA HIS A 189 4.37 -16.88 -21.30
C HIS A 189 4.07 -16.01 -20.10
N CYS A 190 3.14 -15.06 -20.24
CA CYS A 190 2.80 -14.11 -19.16
C CYS A 190 1.34 -13.69 -19.21
N PHE A 191 0.84 -13.22 -18.08
CA PHE A 191 -0.34 -12.36 -18.03
C PHE A 191 0.10 -10.91 -18.15
N MET A 192 -0.57 -10.17 -19.02
CA MET A 192 -0.40 -8.73 -19.20
C MET A 192 -1.66 -8.01 -18.73
N ILE A 193 -1.51 -7.05 -17.84
CA ILE A 193 -2.60 -6.28 -17.25
C ILE A 193 -2.36 -4.82 -17.59
N VAL A 194 -3.35 -4.19 -18.22
CA VAL A 194 -3.34 -2.75 -18.47
C VAL A 194 -4.57 -2.15 -17.82
N THR A 195 -4.38 -1.39 -16.77
CA THR A 195 -5.47 -0.80 -15.99
C THR A 195 -5.16 0.65 -15.65
N SER A 196 -6.18 1.41 -15.29
CA SER A 196 -6.03 2.81 -14.88
C SER A 196 -6.39 2.98 -13.42
N ARG A 197 -5.58 3.76 -12.69
CA ARG A 197 -5.87 4.08 -11.29
C ARG A 197 -7.12 4.93 -11.17
N ARG A 198 -8.11 4.47 -10.42
CA ARG A 198 -9.39 5.19 -10.22
C ARG A 198 -9.21 6.61 -9.68
N LYS A 199 -8.23 6.83 -8.80
CA LYS A 199 -8.00 8.15 -8.17
C LYS A 199 -7.36 9.17 -9.12
N THR A 200 -6.46 8.74 -10.02
CA THR A 200 -5.63 9.66 -10.81
C THR A 200 -5.81 9.51 -12.31
N GLY A 201 -6.48 8.47 -12.78
CA GLY A 201 -6.60 8.12 -14.20
C GLY A 201 -5.30 7.59 -14.83
N LYS A 202 -4.19 7.54 -14.08
CA LYS A 202 -2.91 7.08 -14.62
C LYS A 202 -2.96 5.60 -14.94
N GLU A 203 -2.41 5.25 -16.09
CA GLU A 203 -2.24 3.87 -16.53
C GLU A 203 -1.20 3.14 -15.65
N VAL A 204 -1.47 1.88 -15.40
CA VAL A 204 -0.57 0.92 -14.75
C VAL A 204 -0.49 -0.32 -15.61
N LYS A 205 0.74 -0.72 -15.93
CA LYS A 205 1.03 -1.95 -16.68
C LYS A 205 1.70 -2.95 -15.76
N ILE A 206 1.14 -4.16 -15.71
CA ILE A 206 1.66 -5.24 -14.88
C ILE A 206 1.88 -6.45 -15.76
N VAL A 207 3.08 -7.03 -15.70
CA VAL A 207 3.41 -8.28 -16.37
C VAL A 207 3.68 -9.35 -15.32
N ILE A 208 3.08 -10.51 -15.49
CA ILE A 208 3.23 -11.66 -14.58
C ILE A 208 3.76 -12.83 -15.41
N PRO A 209 5.09 -13.00 -15.50
CA PRO A 209 5.69 -14.12 -16.23
C PRO A 209 5.47 -15.45 -15.48
N LYS A 210 5.43 -16.54 -16.25
CA LYS A 210 5.21 -17.89 -15.71
C LYS A 210 6.29 -18.33 -14.72
N GLU A 211 7.49 -17.81 -14.89
CA GLU A 211 8.66 -18.07 -14.03
C GLU A 211 8.46 -17.55 -12.59
N HIS A 212 7.60 -16.56 -12.40
CA HIS A 212 7.20 -16.10 -11.06
C HIS A 212 6.14 -17.06 -10.46
N VAL A 213 6.54 -18.29 -10.16
CA VAL A 213 5.67 -19.44 -9.89
C VAL A 213 4.51 -19.12 -8.94
N LYS A 214 4.78 -18.62 -7.74
CA LYS A 214 3.74 -18.31 -6.73
C LYS A 214 2.77 -17.23 -7.22
N ARG A 215 3.32 -16.13 -7.74
CA ARG A 215 2.56 -14.99 -8.26
C ARG A 215 1.69 -15.39 -9.45
N HIS A 216 2.28 -16.09 -10.41
CA HIS A 216 1.59 -16.56 -11.62
C HIS A 216 0.51 -17.58 -11.27
N HIS A 217 0.80 -18.56 -10.41
CA HIS A 217 -0.17 -19.58 -9.99
C HIS A 217 -1.41 -18.95 -9.35
N LEU A 218 -1.21 -18.07 -8.35
CA LEU A 218 -2.31 -17.44 -7.65
C LEU A 218 -3.16 -16.55 -8.57
N PHE A 219 -2.50 -15.82 -9.48
CA PHE A 219 -3.18 -15.00 -10.47
C PHE A 219 -3.97 -15.86 -11.46
N LYS A 220 -3.39 -16.96 -11.96
CA LYS A 220 -4.03 -17.90 -12.88
C LYS A 220 -5.28 -18.51 -12.27
N VAL A 221 -5.22 -18.95 -11.02
CA VAL A 221 -6.39 -19.53 -10.33
C VAL A 221 -7.53 -18.52 -10.22
N LEU A 222 -7.24 -17.26 -9.89
CA LEU A 222 -8.24 -16.19 -9.86
C LEU A 222 -8.83 -15.91 -11.26
N PHE A 223 -7.96 -15.88 -12.27
CA PHE A 223 -8.34 -15.59 -13.65
C PHE A 223 -9.24 -16.67 -14.24
N GLU A 224 -8.87 -17.94 -14.06
CA GLU A 224 -9.66 -19.07 -14.56
C GLU A 224 -11.01 -19.21 -13.84
N ASP A 225 -11.02 -18.98 -12.52
CA ASP A 225 -12.27 -18.95 -11.75
C ASP A 225 -13.19 -17.79 -12.20
N ALA A 226 -12.62 -16.61 -12.46
CA ALA A 226 -13.40 -15.49 -13.01
C ALA A 226 -13.94 -15.79 -14.41
N LYS A 227 -13.13 -16.42 -15.28
CA LYS A 227 -13.52 -16.84 -16.63
C LYS A 227 -14.62 -17.89 -16.61
N LYS A 228 -14.48 -18.92 -15.77
CA LYS A 228 -15.48 -19.98 -15.58
C LYS A 228 -16.85 -19.42 -15.18
N HIS A 229 -16.87 -18.44 -14.30
CA HIS A 229 -18.09 -17.81 -13.81
C HIS A 229 -18.51 -16.55 -14.60
N LYS A 230 -17.86 -16.27 -15.73
CA LYS A 230 -18.13 -15.11 -16.62
C LYS A 230 -18.19 -13.78 -15.86
N ARG A 231 -17.32 -13.59 -14.84
CA ARG A 231 -17.30 -12.36 -14.04
C ARG A 231 -16.72 -11.18 -14.81
N GLN A 232 -17.23 -10.00 -14.55
CA GLN A 232 -16.68 -8.75 -15.07
C GLN A 232 -15.35 -8.41 -14.41
N TYR A 233 -15.18 -8.77 -13.13
CA TYR A 233 -14.00 -8.47 -12.31
C TYR A 233 -13.25 -9.75 -11.96
N LEU A 234 -11.93 -9.63 -11.80
CA LEU A 234 -11.07 -10.73 -11.39
C LEU A 234 -11.49 -11.31 -10.03
N PHE A 235 -11.81 -10.43 -9.07
CA PHE A 235 -12.25 -10.83 -7.73
C PHE A 235 -13.76 -11.02 -7.65
N PRO A 236 -14.23 -11.99 -6.85
CA PRO A 236 -15.66 -12.35 -6.75
C PRO A 236 -16.41 -11.41 -5.78
N ILE A 237 -16.44 -10.10 -6.05
CA ILE A 237 -17.02 -9.10 -5.16
C ILE A 237 -18.49 -8.81 -5.37
N CYS A 238 -19.01 -9.01 -6.56
CA CYS A 238 -20.40 -8.75 -6.93
C CYS A 238 -20.92 -9.71 -8.00
N SER A 239 -22.24 -9.84 -8.05
CA SER A 239 -22.95 -10.40 -9.19
C SER A 239 -22.83 -9.47 -10.42
N GLU A 240 -22.97 -10.04 -11.62
CA GLU A 240 -22.63 -9.42 -12.89
C GLU A 240 -23.42 -8.15 -13.28
N LEU A 241 -24.53 -7.87 -12.60
CA LEU A 241 -25.49 -6.82 -12.98
C LEU A 241 -25.42 -5.53 -12.14
N ALA A 242 -24.40 -5.37 -11.28
CA ALA A 242 -24.30 -4.19 -10.43
C ALA A 242 -23.50 -3.06 -11.09
N ASP A 243 -23.96 -1.82 -10.95
CA ASP A 243 -23.24 -0.65 -11.45
C ASP A 243 -21.92 -0.40 -10.69
N ASP A 244 -20.99 0.33 -11.32
CA ASP A 244 -19.67 0.64 -10.77
C ASP A 244 -19.76 1.39 -9.42
N THR A 245 -20.81 2.18 -9.18
CA THR A 245 -21.00 2.95 -7.94
C THR A 245 -21.39 2.05 -6.78
N TYR A 246 -22.33 1.14 -7.03
CA TYR A 246 -22.72 0.13 -6.04
C TYR A 246 -21.53 -0.75 -5.66
N ILE A 247 -20.80 -1.24 -6.66
CA ILE A 247 -19.61 -2.07 -6.46
C ILE A 247 -18.55 -1.31 -5.65
N TYR A 248 -18.29 -0.05 -6.00
CA TYR A 248 -17.32 0.77 -5.29
C TYR A 248 -17.70 0.97 -3.81
N ASN A 249 -18.99 1.19 -3.51
CA ASN A 249 -19.48 1.32 -2.13
C ASN A 249 -19.32 0.01 -1.35
N LYS A 250 -19.58 -1.14 -1.98
CA LYS A 250 -19.36 -2.47 -1.40
C LYS A 250 -17.88 -2.71 -1.11
N VAL A 251 -17.00 -2.41 -2.05
CA VAL A 251 -15.53 -2.49 -1.88
C VAL A 251 -15.06 -1.60 -0.74
N LYS A 252 -15.60 -0.39 -0.61
CA LYS A 252 -15.27 0.53 0.49
C LYS A 252 -15.64 -0.05 1.86
N LYS A 253 -16.81 -0.67 1.99
CA LYS A 253 -17.22 -1.36 3.22
C LYS A 253 -16.32 -2.57 3.51
N LEU A 254 -15.99 -3.36 2.49
CA LEU A 254 -15.14 -4.54 2.59
C LEU A 254 -13.72 -4.20 3.05
N ASN A 255 -13.19 -3.03 2.68
CA ASN A 255 -11.87 -2.57 3.10
C ASN A 255 -11.72 -2.53 4.64
N GLY A 256 -12.76 -2.06 5.35
CA GLY A 256 -12.76 -2.07 6.83
C GLY A 256 -12.69 -3.48 7.42
N THR A 257 -13.44 -4.42 6.83
CA THR A 257 -13.43 -5.83 7.25
C THR A 257 -12.08 -6.48 6.97
N VAL A 258 -11.52 -6.26 5.78
CA VAL A 258 -10.20 -6.78 5.40
C VAL A 258 -9.12 -6.26 6.36
N ASN A 259 -9.07 -4.96 6.64
CA ASN A 259 -8.10 -4.40 7.56
C ASN A 259 -8.21 -4.97 8.98
N ARG A 260 -9.43 -5.21 9.47
CA ARG A 260 -9.64 -5.86 10.78
C ARG A 260 -9.07 -7.28 10.80
N ASN A 261 -9.34 -8.06 9.77
CA ASN A 261 -8.84 -9.44 9.65
C ASN A 261 -7.31 -9.49 9.48
N LEU A 262 -6.73 -8.57 8.72
CA LEU A 262 -5.28 -8.46 8.59
C LEU A 262 -4.62 -8.16 9.93
N LYS A 263 -5.17 -7.25 10.74
CA LYS A 263 -4.65 -6.96 12.08
C LYS A 263 -4.71 -8.16 13.02
N ILE A 264 -5.76 -8.98 12.92
CA ILE A 264 -5.86 -10.24 13.69
C ILE A 264 -4.77 -11.22 13.22
N TRP A 265 -4.60 -11.37 11.92
CA TRP A 265 -3.59 -12.24 11.36
C TRP A 265 -2.16 -11.83 11.75
N TRP A 266 -1.82 -10.55 11.66
CA TRP A 266 -0.51 -10.04 12.07
C TRP A 266 -0.24 -10.22 13.57
N ARG A 267 -1.26 -10.06 14.44
CA ARG A 267 -1.12 -10.41 15.86
C ARG A 267 -0.75 -11.88 16.06
N GLN A 268 -1.37 -12.78 15.30
CA GLN A 268 -1.06 -14.21 15.35
C GLN A 268 0.38 -14.47 14.92
N LEU A 269 0.87 -13.83 13.85
CA LEU A 269 2.25 -13.97 13.40
C LEU A 269 3.24 -13.40 14.42
N ASN A 270 2.94 -12.22 15.00
CA ASN A 270 3.77 -11.62 16.04
C ASN A 270 3.90 -12.53 17.29
N ASN A 271 2.82 -13.22 17.64
CA ASN A 271 2.82 -14.16 18.77
C ASN A 271 3.48 -15.52 18.48
N SER A 272 3.83 -15.78 17.21
CA SER A 272 4.43 -17.04 16.77
C SER A 272 5.80 -16.84 16.12
N VAL A 273 5.82 -16.66 14.82
CA VAL A 273 7.05 -16.65 14.00
C VAL A 273 7.77 -15.30 13.95
N LEU A 274 7.10 -14.19 14.33
CA LEU A 274 7.65 -12.84 14.29
C LEU A 274 7.86 -12.23 15.68
N ARG A 275 8.12 -13.03 16.72
CA ARG A 275 8.31 -12.54 18.10
C ARG A 275 9.47 -11.56 18.22
N GLU A 276 10.57 -11.81 17.53
CA GLU A 276 11.79 -11.00 17.56
C GLU A 276 11.72 -9.77 16.64
N CYS A 277 10.87 -9.83 15.60
CA CYS A 277 10.68 -8.74 14.64
C CYS A 277 9.19 -8.51 14.38
N PRO A 278 8.43 -8.01 15.36
CA PRO A 278 6.99 -7.89 15.25
C PRO A 278 6.58 -6.81 14.24
N ILE A 279 5.45 -7.06 13.57
CA ILE A 279 4.79 -6.06 12.71
C ILE A 279 4.10 -5.03 13.62
N ASP A 280 4.31 -3.74 13.40
CA ASP A 280 3.56 -2.69 14.09
C ASP A 280 2.12 -2.62 13.56
N ILE A 281 1.21 -3.20 14.32
CA ILE A 281 -0.20 -3.33 13.98
C ILE A 281 -0.93 -1.98 13.95
N ALA A 282 -0.42 -0.98 14.68
CA ALA A 282 -1.03 0.34 14.74
C ALA A 282 -0.83 1.08 13.40
N SER A 283 0.36 0.98 12.82
CA SER A 283 0.75 1.68 11.60
C SER A 283 0.50 0.86 10.32
N THR A 284 0.05 -0.41 10.43
CA THR A 284 -0.17 -1.28 9.28
C THR A 284 -1.64 -1.39 8.87
N SER A 285 -1.87 -1.53 7.58
CA SER A 285 -3.17 -1.75 6.95
C SER A 285 -2.98 -2.51 5.63
N TYR A 286 -4.07 -2.78 4.89
CA TYR A 286 -3.94 -3.26 3.51
C TYR A 286 -2.94 -2.41 2.70
N TYR A 287 -2.95 -1.09 2.90
CA TYR A 287 -2.08 -0.19 2.14
C TYR A 287 -0.58 -0.43 2.37
N SER A 288 -0.21 -1.10 3.46
CA SER A 288 1.16 -1.53 3.72
C SER A 288 1.72 -2.46 2.65
N CYS A 289 0.89 -3.23 1.91
CA CYS A 289 1.37 -4.03 0.77
C CYS A 289 2.04 -3.15 -0.30
N ARG A 290 1.52 -1.92 -0.49
CA ARG A 290 2.08 -0.96 -1.43
C ARG A 290 3.40 -0.36 -0.94
N HIS A 291 3.48 0.00 0.33
CA HIS A 291 4.72 0.46 0.94
C HIS A 291 5.77 -0.66 0.93
N THR A 292 5.39 -1.88 1.28
CA THR A 292 6.26 -3.06 1.21
C THR A 292 6.79 -3.30 -0.20
N PHE A 293 5.93 -3.23 -1.24
CA PHE A 293 6.38 -3.36 -2.62
C PHE A 293 7.41 -2.28 -2.99
N ALA A 294 7.11 -1.02 -2.66
CA ALA A 294 8.02 0.08 -2.96
C ALA A 294 9.37 -0.07 -2.24
N THR A 295 9.34 -0.41 -0.94
CA THR A 295 10.54 -0.61 -0.12
C THR A 295 11.39 -1.75 -0.67
N LEU A 296 10.81 -2.93 -0.85
CA LEU A 296 11.55 -4.10 -1.33
C LEU A 296 12.05 -3.93 -2.78
N TYR A 297 11.34 -3.16 -3.62
CA TYR A 297 11.83 -2.80 -4.95
C TYR A 297 13.09 -1.92 -4.84
N ILE A 298 13.02 -0.87 -4.04
CA ILE A 298 14.14 0.07 -3.89
C ILE A 298 15.36 -0.62 -3.23
N ASP A 299 15.15 -1.62 -2.38
CA ASP A 299 16.22 -2.39 -1.76
C ASP A 299 16.85 -3.40 -2.74
N SER A 300 16.26 -3.58 -3.94
CA SER A 300 16.85 -4.43 -4.98
C SER A 300 18.03 -3.74 -5.69
N PRO A 301 19.03 -4.50 -6.19
CA PRO A 301 20.10 -3.97 -7.00
C PRO A 301 19.56 -3.22 -8.23
N ASN A 302 20.20 -2.12 -8.59
CA ASN A 302 19.87 -1.29 -9.76
C ASN A 302 18.45 -0.68 -9.76
N ALA A 303 17.77 -0.59 -8.60
CA ALA A 303 16.47 0.01 -8.50
C ALA A 303 16.47 1.48 -8.93
N SER A 304 15.51 1.85 -9.80
CA SER A 304 15.30 3.21 -10.27
C SER A 304 13.99 3.80 -9.74
N LEU A 305 14.04 5.06 -9.26
CA LEU A 305 12.83 5.78 -8.81
C LEU A 305 11.84 6.00 -9.96
N GLY A 306 12.34 6.23 -11.17
CA GLY A 306 11.52 6.40 -12.37
C GLY A 306 10.76 5.12 -12.72
N GLU A 307 11.43 3.97 -12.66
CA GLU A 307 10.81 2.66 -12.87
C GLU A 307 9.76 2.35 -11.78
N LEU A 308 10.12 2.58 -10.50
CA LEU A 308 9.16 2.39 -9.42
C LEU A 308 7.91 3.27 -9.61
N ALA A 309 8.09 4.53 -10.02
CA ALA A 309 6.99 5.44 -10.33
C ALA A 309 6.09 4.88 -11.44
N SER A 310 6.69 4.37 -12.50
CA SER A 310 5.98 3.73 -13.62
C SER A 310 5.23 2.48 -13.17
N LEU A 311 5.89 1.57 -12.45
CA LEU A 311 5.30 0.33 -11.92
C LEU A 311 4.10 0.63 -11.00
N MET A 312 4.18 1.69 -10.21
CA MET A 312 3.13 2.07 -9.26
C MET A 312 2.09 3.03 -9.85
N GLY A 313 2.21 3.45 -11.10
CA GLY A 313 1.34 4.44 -11.75
C GLY A 313 1.33 5.77 -11.00
N ARG A 314 2.52 6.32 -10.68
CA ARG A 314 2.71 7.58 -9.97
C ARG A 314 3.66 8.52 -10.71
N ASN A 315 3.70 9.81 -10.30
CA ASN A 315 4.81 10.71 -10.65
C ASN A 315 5.98 10.45 -9.70
N THR A 316 7.20 10.65 -10.17
CA THR A 316 8.43 10.55 -9.36
C THR A 316 8.41 11.42 -8.13
N GLU A 317 7.87 12.65 -8.21
CA GLU A 317 7.71 13.60 -7.10
C GLU A 317 6.97 13.02 -5.86
N TYR A 318 6.07 12.05 -6.08
CA TYR A 318 5.29 11.43 -5.00
C TYR A 318 5.89 10.09 -4.53
N ILE A 319 6.94 9.61 -5.16
CA ILE A 319 7.62 8.38 -4.74
C ILE A 319 8.40 8.60 -3.46
N ASP A 320 8.97 9.79 -3.24
CA ASP A 320 9.68 10.15 -2.01
C ASP A 320 8.87 9.89 -0.73
N THR A 321 7.54 10.01 -0.80
CA THR A 321 6.68 9.70 0.34
C THR A 321 6.72 8.23 0.76
N TYR A 322 7.12 7.33 -0.15
CA TYR A 322 7.31 5.91 0.12
C TYR A 322 8.75 5.58 0.53
N ILE A 323 9.70 6.45 0.22
CA ILE A 323 11.14 6.23 0.33
C ILE A 323 11.73 6.93 1.55
N ARG A 324 11.09 7.98 2.09
CA ARG A 324 11.61 8.78 3.21
C ARG A 324 11.95 7.98 4.47
N GLU A 325 11.43 6.75 4.59
CA GLU A 325 11.76 5.83 5.68
C GLU A 325 12.87 4.83 5.31
N ILE A 326 13.36 4.84 4.05
CA ILE A 326 14.30 3.83 3.53
C ILE A 326 15.71 4.40 3.39
N THR A 327 16.07 5.44 4.07
CA THR A 327 17.48 5.78 4.30
C THR A 327 18.06 4.80 5.33
N SER A 328 18.06 3.51 5.01
CA SER A 328 18.84 2.55 5.76
C SER A 328 20.31 2.90 5.58
N GLU A 329 21.09 2.75 6.64
CA GLU A 329 22.54 2.91 6.65
C GLU A 329 23.21 2.15 5.49
N ASN A 330 22.63 1.01 5.10
CA ASN A 330 23.07 0.21 3.95
C ASN A 330 22.98 0.96 2.61
N LYS A 331 21.96 1.82 2.39
CA LYS A 331 21.87 2.60 1.14
C LYS A 331 22.87 3.73 1.08
N LEU A 332 23.11 4.38 2.22
CA LEU A 332 24.18 5.39 2.33
C LEU A 332 25.54 4.75 2.08
N LEU A 333 25.74 3.52 2.55
CA LEU A 333 26.94 2.74 2.29
C LEU A 333 27.08 2.43 0.80
N HIS A 334 26.05 1.86 0.17
CA HIS A 334 26.06 1.55 -1.28
C HIS A 334 26.19 2.80 -2.15
N ALA A 335 25.51 3.88 -1.82
CA ALA A 335 25.62 5.15 -2.54
C ALA A 335 27.04 5.73 -2.41
N SER A 336 27.63 5.70 -1.21
CA SER A 336 29.00 6.16 -0.99
C SER A 336 30.01 5.27 -1.73
N SER A 337 29.84 3.95 -1.72
CA SER A 337 30.69 3.00 -2.46
C SER A 337 30.68 3.27 -3.98
N LYS A 338 29.53 3.60 -4.55
CA LYS A 338 29.42 4.00 -5.98
C LYS A 338 30.15 5.29 -6.31
N VAL A 339 30.09 6.27 -5.41
CA VAL A 339 30.71 7.60 -5.62
C VAL A 339 32.21 7.56 -5.34
N PHE A 340 32.64 6.84 -4.32
CA PHE A 340 34.04 6.82 -3.87
C PHE A 340 34.84 5.63 -4.40
N GLY A 341 34.28 4.82 -5.32
CA GLY A 341 35.03 3.78 -6.03
C GLY A 341 35.49 2.60 -5.16
N VAL A 342 34.85 2.37 -4.02
CA VAL A 342 35.03 1.09 -3.31
C VAL A 342 34.34 0.04 -4.16
N ALA A 343 35.11 -0.84 -4.77
CA ALA A 343 34.61 -1.92 -5.60
C ALA A 343 33.55 -2.71 -4.82
N GLU A 344 32.33 -2.77 -5.35
CA GLU A 344 31.36 -3.76 -4.89
C GLU A 344 32.08 -5.11 -5.05
N GLU A 345 32.29 -5.85 -3.96
CA GLU A 345 32.66 -7.26 -4.09
C GLU A 345 31.59 -7.88 -4.97
N ASP A 346 31.98 -8.21 -6.19
CA ASP A 346 31.08 -8.79 -7.19
C ASP A 346 30.30 -9.91 -6.56
N GLY A 347 28.98 -9.98 -6.83
CA GLY A 347 28.15 -11.09 -6.37
C GLY A 347 28.71 -12.47 -6.80
N ALA A 348 29.60 -12.51 -7.79
CA ALA A 348 30.46 -13.63 -8.14
C ALA A 348 31.42 -14.00 -7.00
N SER A 349 32.00 -13.04 -6.27
CA SER A 349 32.90 -13.31 -5.13
C SER A 349 32.10 -13.88 -3.95
N GLN A 350 30.90 -13.38 -3.64
CA GLN A 350 30.04 -13.94 -2.61
C GLN A 350 29.53 -15.35 -2.97
N LEU A 351 29.19 -15.57 -4.25
CA LEU A 351 28.81 -16.89 -4.74
C LEU A 351 29.98 -17.90 -4.66
N GLN A 352 31.17 -17.44 -5.01
CA GLN A 352 32.38 -18.25 -4.90
C GLN A 352 32.71 -18.57 -3.44
N GLN A 353 32.58 -17.62 -2.54
CA GLN A 353 32.79 -17.82 -1.10
C GLN A 353 31.74 -18.77 -0.48
N MET A 354 30.47 -18.69 -0.94
CA MET A 354 29.43 -19.65 -0.56
C MET A 354 29.71 -21.06 -1.10
N LEU A 355 30.18 -21.19 -2.35
CA LEU A 355 30.59 -22.44 -2.96
C LEU A 355 31.78 -23.08 -2.23
N ASP A 356 32.77 -22.29 -1.85
CA ASP A 356 33.96 -22.78 -1.13
C ASP A 356 33.61 -23.17 0.32
N ASN A 357 32.68 -22.43 0.96
CA ASN A 357 32.13 -22.86 2.27
C ASN A 357 31.35 -24.19 2.16
N GLN A 358 30.54 -24.38 1.10
CA GLN A 358 29.86 -25.68 0.86
C GLN A 358 30.82 -26.81 0.64
N LYS A 359 31.88 -26.62 -0.16
CA LYS A 359 32.94 -27.64 -0.34
C LYS A 359 33.61 -28.01 0.98
N THR A 360 33.89 -27.00 1.81
CA THR A 360 34.48 -27.21 3.14
C THR A 360 33.55 -28.03 4.04
N ILE A 361 32.25 -27.76 4.06
CA ILE A 361 31.25 -28.50 4.82
C ILE A 361 31.17 -29.97 4.31
N ILE A 362 31.14 -30.19 3.00
CA ILE A 362 31.10 -31.51 2.39
C ILE A 362 32.36 -32.32 2.82
N SER A 363 33.54 -31.70 2.72
CA SER A 363 34.81 -32.34 3.15
C SER A 363 34.81 -32.70 4.66
N MET A 364 34.21 -31.80 5.51
CA MET A 364 34.07 -32.13 6.93
C MET A 364 33.10 -33.30 7.17
N LEU A 365 31.98 -33.34 6.43
CA LEU A 365 31.02 -34.44 6.53
C LEU A 365 31.62 -35.77 6.06
N GLU A 366 32.41 -35.79 4.96
CA GLU A 366 33.13 -36.98 4.50
C GLU A 366 34.14 -37.49 5.54
N ARG A 367 34.87 -36.58 6.20
CA ARG A 367 35.77 -36.93 7.30
C ARG A 367 35.07 -37.51 8.52
N ILE A 368 33.87 -36.95 8.86
CA ILE A 368 33.04 -37.46 9.96
C ILE A 368 32.49 -38.83 9.58
N CYS A 369 31.98 -39.03 8.38
CA CYS A 369 31.52 -40.35 7.91
C CYS A 369 32.62 -41.37 7.94
N GLY A 370 33.82 -41.09 7.43
CA GLY A 370 34.97 -41.99 7.49
C GLY A 370 35.47 -42.27 8.91
N ALA A 371 35.31 -41.33 9.84
CA ALA A 371 35.60 -41.56 11.26
C ALA A 371 34.55 -42.46 11.93
N VAL A 372 33.28 -42.29 11.61
CA VAL A 372 32.16 -43.11 12.10
C VAL A 372 32.27 -44.53 11.55
N GLU A 373 32.60 -44.71 10.27
CA GLU A 373 32.86 -46.03 9.67
C GLU A 373 33.99 -46.78 10.38
N LYS A 374 35.09 -46.09 10.72
CA LYS A 374 36.20 -46.65 11.51
C LYS A 374 35.80 -47.01 12.95
N LEU A 375 34.90 -46.22 13.57
CA LEU A 375 34.41 -46.47 14.92
C LEU A 375 33.38 -47.60 14.98
N CYS A 376 32.57 -47.75 13.94
CA CYS A 376 31.51 -48.76 13.86
C CYS A 376 32.03 -50.13 13.42
N GLY A 377 33.31 -50.29 13.09
CA GLY A 377 33.93 -51.60 12.83
C GLY A 377 33.33 -52.39 11.66
N VAL A 378 32.79 -51.71 10.65
CA VAL A 378 32.30 -52.34 9.41
C VAL A 378 33.54 -52.72 8.58
N SER A 379 34.15 -53.84 8.92
CA SER A 379 35.11 -54.54 8.05
C SER A 379 34.34 -55.15 6.87
N ASP A 380 34.85 -54.94 5.67
CA ASP A 380 34.36 -55.48 4.41
C ASP A 380 33.94 -56.96 4.53
N VAL A 381 32.63 -57.21 4.41
CA VAL A 381 32.16 -58.56 4.13
C VAL A 381 32.18 -58.69 2.61
N ASN A 382 33.28 -59.26 2.11
CA ASN A 382 33.41 -59.76 0.75
C ASN A 382 32.34 -60.81 0.51
N TYR A 383 31.34 -60.54 -0.30
CA TYR A 383 30.54 -61.53 -0.99
C TYR A 383 31.28 -61.96 -2.26
N LYS A 384 31.80 -63.19 -2.21
CA LYS A 384 32.09 -63.94 -3.41
C LYS A 384 30.86 -64.52 -4.02
#